data_62d5209e0c6480b9023813d8b4f03bf9
#
_entry.id   62d5209e0c6480b9023813d8b4f03bf9
#
_cell.length_a   1.000
_cell.length_b   1.000
_cell.length_c   1.000
_cell.angle_alpha   90.00
_cell.angle_beta   90.00
_cell.angle_gamma   90.00
#
_symmetry.space_group_name_H-M   'P 1'
#
loop_
_entity.id
_entity.type
_entity.pdbx_description
1 polymer ?
#
loop_
_entity_poly.entity_id
_entity_poly.type
_entity_poly.pdbx_seq_one_letter_code
_entity_poly.pdbx_strand_id
1 'polypeptide(L)'
;MAAGERSIGEGSAVGSGLILLFDKGKRPDRADLLAALSDQPRIAISHDPIAVERLDPVNGAALPNDGDIDWVELLADGLTFDLLGLRPGPALATPDIGYLFNVQVDREEGSEALGLYPGPHIAQGAHALPIVRTLLGIGAALVRSLGSVNAVCWPPARSAIAPKFFAKTTESWLTGGPFPALGLLGIRFDGQGALCSEGLNFFTDCELWLDPALCRDRTAATRLAVRVVQELIGFDLRKSACEFATEDGTILKLEPDRPAGLLRIFPA
;
A
#
# COMPACT_ATOMS: atom_id res chain seq x y z
N MET A 1 30.57 16.94 -6.99
CA MET A 1 29.18 17.20 -6.65
C MET A 1 28.83 16.19 -5.57
N ALA A 2 28.40 16.65 -4.41
CA ALA A 2 28.22 15.82 -3.22
C ALA A 2 27.13 14.76 -3.46
N ALA A 3 27.46 13.49 -3.15
CA ALA A 3 26.46 12.44 -3.01
C ALA A 3 25.54 12.84 -1.86
N GLY A 4 24.31 13.22 -2.19
CA GLY A 4 23.34 13.66 -1.20
C GLY A 4 22.92 12.49 -0.32
N GLU A 5 23.18 12.62 0.97
CA GLU A 5 22.53 11.84 2.01
C GLU A 5 21.02 11.91 1.77
N ARG A 6 20.42 10.80 1.33
CA ARG A 6 18.96 10.67 1.31
C ARG A 6 18.47 10.40 2.72
N SER A 7 18.40 11.45 3.52
CA SER A 7 17.60 11.46 4.73
C SER A 7 16.16 11.19 4.30
N ILE A 8 15.58 10.08 4.75
CA ILE A 8 14.13 9.84 4.65
C ILE A 8 13.50 10.98 5.43
N GLY A 9 12.88 11.94 4.71
CA GLY A 9 12.14 13.04 5.34
C GLY A 9 11.10 12.45 6.28
N GLU A 10 11.34 12.61 7.58
CA GLU A 10 10.43 12.20 8.63
C GLU A 10 9.06 12.86 8.35
N GLY A 11 8.07 12.08 7.94
CA GLY A 11 6.66 12.42 7.97
C GLY A 11 5.83 12.28 6.71
N SER A 12 6.38 12.19 5.50
CA SER A 12 5.53 12.17 4.28
C SER A 12 5.71 10.92 3.40
N ALA A 13 6.88 10.31 3.32
CA ALA A 13 7.12 9.16 2.45
C ALA A 13 6.72 7.83 3.09
N VAL A 14 6.83 7.69 4.41
CA VAL A 14 6.52 6.43 5.14
C VAL A 14 5.04 6.07 5.06
N GLY A 15 4.14 7.05 4.88
CA GLY A 15 2.69 6.81 4.79
C GLY A 15 2.17 6.35 3.43
N SER A 16 2.98 6.40 2.35
CA SER A 16 2.51 6.14 0.98
C SER A 16 3.18 4.96 0.29
N GLY A 17 3.86 4.08 1.04
CA GLY A 17 4.52 2.89 0.54
C GLY A 17 3.79 1.60 0.87
N LEU A 18 4.31 0.50 0.33
CA LEU A 18 3.88 -0.86 0.63
C LEU A 18 4.96 -1.53 1.48
N ILE A 19 4.58 -2.20 2.57
CA ILE A 19 5.53 -2.89 3.45
C ILE A 19 5.29 -4.40 3.36
N LEU A 20 6.36 -5.15 3.13
CA LEU A 20 6.35 -6.62 3.16
C LEU A 20 6.97 -7.10 4.47
N LEU A 21 6.27 -7.95 5.20
CA LEU A 21 6.76 -8.55 6.45
C LEU A 21 7.26 -9.96 6.22
N PHE A 22 8.35 -10.28 6.90
CA PHE A 22 9.04 -11.56 6.86
C PHE A 22 9.32 -12.04 8.28
N ASP A 23 9.50 -13.33 8.47
CA ASP A 23 10.09 -13.85 9.70
C ASP A 23 11.51 -13.35 9.85
N LYS A 24 11.99 -13.30 11.06
CA LYS A 24 13.35 -12.88 11.39
C LYS A 24 14.39 -13.68 10.59
N GLY A 25 15.28 -12.98 9.90
CA GLY A 25 16.33 -13.54 9.05
C GLY A 25 15.84 -14.08 7.69
N LYS A 26 14.55 -13.94 7.34
CA LYS A 26 13.98 -14.38 6.05
C LYS A 26 13.74 -13.26 5.04
N ARG A 27 14.08 -12.03 5.41
CA ARG A 27 14.07 -10.89 4.48
C ARG A 27 15.00 -11.17 3.29
N PRO A 28 14.64 -10.80 2.04
CA PRO A 28 15.48 -11.04 0.87
C PRO A 28 16.76 -10.19 0.92
N ASP A 29 17.79 -10.72 0.29
CA ASP A 29 18.97 -9.97 -0.11
C ASP A 29 18.92 -9.62 -1.61
N ARG A 30 19.99 -9.01 -2.14
CA ARG A 30 20.07 -8.64 -3.57
C ARG A 30 20.01 -9.83 -4.51
N ALA A 31 20.60 -10.95 -4.15
CA ALA A 31 20.58 -12.15 -4.98
C ALA A 31 19.17 -12.74 -5.05
N ASP A 32 18.48 -12.79 -3.91
CA ASP A 32 17.09 -13.19 -3.82
C ASP A 32 16.20 -12.27 -4.67
N LEU A 33 16.43 -10.93 -4.61
CA LEU A 33 15.68 -9.96 -5.41
C LEU A 33 15.93 -10.13 -6.91
N LEU A 34 17.18 -10.29 -7.35
CA LEU A 34 17.51 -10.52 -8.75
C LEU A 34 16.86 -11.80 -9.27
N ALA A 35 16.87 -12.87 -8.49
CA ALA A 35 16.19 -14.11 -8.83
C ALA A 35 14.66 -13.91 -8.91
N ALA A 36 14.07 -13.16 -7.98
CA ALA A 36 12.64 -12.87 -7.97
C ALA A 36 12.18 -12.02 -9.17
N LEU A 37 13.05 -11.16 -9.71
CA LEU A 37 12.75 -10.30 -10.85
C LEU A 37 13.11 -10.94 -12.21
N SER A 38 13.83 -12.06 -12.26
CA SER A 38 14.27 -12.69 -13.51
C SER A 38 13.14 -12.99 -14.50
N ASP A 39 11.97 -13.37 -13.98
CA ASP A 39 10.77 -13.69 -14.75
C ASP A 39 9.76 -12.53 -14.84
N GLN A 40 10.19 -11.30 -14.45
CA GLN A 40 9.34 -10.11 -14.41
C GLN A 40 9.79 -9.06 -15.45
N PRO A 41 9.51 -9.24 -16.75
CA PRO A 41 10.08 -8.41 -17.81
C PRO A 41 9.68 -6.93 -17.76
N ARG A 42 8.67 -6.58 -16.95
CA ARG A 42 8.18 -5.21 -16.78
C ARG A 42 8.79 -4.49 -15.58
N ILE A 43 9.63 -5.17 -14.79
CA ILE A 43 10.28 -4.61 -13.60
C ILE A 43 11.78 -4.80 -13.76
N ALA A 44 12.54 -3.70 -13.68
CA ALA A 44 14.00 -3.73 -13.77
C ALA A 44 14.60 -2.98 -12.58
N ILE A 45 15.81 -3.35 -12.16
CA ILE A 45 16.62 -2.53 -11.27
C ILE A 45 17.25 -1.43 -12.10
N SER A 46 16.87 -0.18 -11.88
CA SER A 46 17.39 0.99 -12.58
C SER A 46 18.62 1.60 -11.91
N HIS A 47 18.70 1.43 -10.58
CA HIS A 47 19.86 1.87 -9.82
C HIS A 47 20.12 0.93 -8.63
N ASP A 48 21.40 0.55 -8.47
CA ASP A 48 21.90 -0.22 -7.34
C ASP A 48 23.21 0.44 -6.85
N PRO A 49 23.19 1.14 -5.70
CA PRO A 49 24.36 1.85 -5.20
C PRO A 49 25.59 0.95 -5.02
N ILE A 50 25.38 -0.28 -4.56
CA ILE A 50 26.51 -1.21 -4.30
C ILE A 50 27.09 -1.77 -5.61
N ALA A 51 26.28 -1.94 -6.65
CA ALA A 51 26.79 -2.41 -7.95
C ALA A 51 27.68 -1.35 -8.61
N VAL A 52 27.34 -0.06 -8.45
CA VAL A 52 28.14 1.07 -8.99
C VAL A 52 29.50 1.13 -8.30
N GLU A 53 29.57 0.97 -6.98
CA GLU A 53 30.84 0.98 -6.23
C GLU A 53 31.79 -0.17 -6.61
N ARG A 54 31.24 -1.33 -7.00
CA ARG A 54 32.06 -2.47 -7.47
C ARG A 54 32.65 -2.29 -8.86
N LEU A 55 32.07 -1.41 -9.68
CA LEU A 55 32.54 -1.13 -11.04
C LEU A 55 33.58 -0.03 -11.08
N ASP A 56 33.74 0.80 -10.03
CA ASP A 56 34.68 1.91 -9.94
C ASP A 56 35.64 1.79 -8.72
N PRO A 57 36.56 0.81 -8.72
CA PRO A 57 37.49 0.64 -7.57
C PRO A 57 38.53 1.75 -7.47
N VAL A 58 38.57 2.72 -8.41
CA VAL A 58 39.59 3.75 -8.49
C VAL A 58 39.30 4.97 -7.61
N ASN A 59 38.06 5.18 -7.21
CA ASN A 59 37.66 6.40 -6.47
C ASN A 59 37.50 6.23 -4.95
N GLY A 60 37.97 5.14 -4.35
CA GLY A 60 38.08 5.03 -2.88
C GLY A 60 36.82 5.43 -2.10
N ALA A 61 35.65 5.21 -2.67
CA ALA A 61 34.40 5.43 -1.96
C ALA A 61 34.36 4.49 -0.75
N ALA A 62 34.16 5.06 0.42
CA ALA A 62 34.03 4.29 1.66
C ALA A 62 32.89 3.29 1.49
N LEU A 63 33.11 2.05 1.93
CA LEU A 63 32.03 1.06 2.08
C LEU A 63 30.89 1.71 2.85
N PRO A 64 29.61 1.48 2.49
CA PRO A 64 28.50 2.00 3.26
C PRO A 64 28.71 1.70 4.74
N ASN A 65 28.52 2.69 5.59
CA ASN A 65 28.62 2.51 7.03
C ASN A 65 27.64 1.42 7.47
N ASP A 66 27.99 0.63 8.48
CA ASP A 66 27.22 -0.48 9.05
C ASP A 66 25.78 -0.09 9.51
N GLY A 67 25.36 1.15 9.29
CA GLY A 67 24.04 1.69 9.65
C GLY A 67 23.19 2.15 8.47
N ASP A 68 23.70 2.12 7.23
CA ASP A 68 22.93 2.59 6.08
C ASP A 68 21.92 1.54 5.62
N ILE A 69 20.68 1.99 5.39
CA ILE A 69 19.59 1.14 4.87
C ILE A 69 19.97 0.66 3.47
N ASP A 70 20.05 -0.64 3.28
CA ASP A 70 20.34 -1.25 2.00
C ASP A 70 19.13 -1.12 1.07
N TRP A 71 19.31 -0.57 -0.13
CA TRP A 71 18.22 -0.24 -1.04
C TRP A 71 18.61 -0.41 -2.52
N VAL A 72 17.58 -0.49 -3.37
CA VAL A 72 17.70 -0.42 -4.83
C VAL A 72 16.54 0.38 -5.40
N GLU A 73 16.74 1.00 -6.58
CA GLU A 73 15.66 1.62 -7.34
C GLU A 73 15.13 0.64 -8.38
N LEU A 74 13.81 0.46 -8.40
CA LEU A 74 13.09 -0.33 -9.37
C LEU A 74 12.41 0.58 -10.39
N LEU A 75 12.52 0.24 -11.66
CA LEU A 75 11.81 0.87 -12.77
C LEU A 75 10.68 -0.06 -13.24
N ALA A 76 9.44 0.44 -13.26
CA ALA A 76 8.30 -0.27 -13.80
C ALA A 76 7.32 0.71 -14.45
N ASP A 77 6.81 0.39 -15.64
CA ASP A 77 5.87 1.23 -16.40
C ASP A 77 6.33 2.71 -16.56
N GLY A 78 7.65 2.95 -16.62
CA GLY A 78 8.26 4.29 -16.73
C GLY A 78 8.29 5.09 -15.41
N LEU A 79 7.97 4.48 -14.28
CA LEU A 79 7.99 5.06 -12.95
C LEU A 79 9.08 4.38 -12.10
N THR A 80 9.72 5.15 -11.21
CA THR A 80 10.75 4.63 -10.32
C THR A 80 10.23 4.48 -8.89
N PHE A 81 10.67 3.40 -8.23
CA PHE A 81 10.30 3.04 -6.87
C PHE A 81 11.53 2.62 -6.08
N ASP A 82 11.65 3.11 -4.85
CA ASP A 82 12.73 2.73 -3.94
C ASP A 82 12.31 1.49 -3.12
N LEU A 83 13.08 0.40 -3.22
CA LEU A 83 12.94 -0.78 -2.39
C LEU A 83 13.99 -0.73 -1.29
N LEU A 84 13.57 -0.58 -0.04
CA LEU A 84 14.40 -0.32 1.13
C LEU A 84 14.40 -1.49 2.10
N GLY A 85 15.52 -1.71 2.76
CA GLY A 85 15.62 -2.69 3.83
C GLY A 85 16.00 -4.09 3.35
N LEU A 86 16.77 -4.23 2.27
CA LEU A 86 17.36 -5.49 1.85
C LEU A 86 18.40 -5.98 2.88
N ARG A 87 18.63 -7.31 2.96
CA ARG A 87 19.78 -7.83 3.69
C ARG A 87 21.07 -7.59 2.89
N PRO A 88 22.24 -7.39 3.52
CA PRO A 88 22.49 -7.49 4.96
C PRO A 88 22.14 -6.23 5.77
N GLY A 89 21.69 -5.15 5.14
CA GLY A 89 21.32 -3.92 5.84
C GLY A 89 20.21 -4.09 6.89
N PRO A 90 19.94 -3.06 7.71
CA PRO A 90 18.93 -3.12 8.74
C PRO A 90 17.52 -3.26 8.15
N ALA A 91 16.64 -3.94 8.88
CA ALA A 91 15.21 -3.98 8.56
C ALA A 91 14.57 -2.62 8.80
N LEU A 92 13.53 -2.31 8.05
CA LEU A 92 12.67 -1.18 8.37
C LEU A 92 11.85 -1.48 9.64
N ALA A 93 11.34 -0.42 10.28
CA ALA A 93 10.39 -0.56 11.36
C ALA A 93 9.09 -1.17 10.86
N THR A 94 8.53 -2.10 11.63
CA THR A 94 7.20 -2.66 11.37
C THR A 94 6.16 -1.54 11.52
N PRO A 95 5.23 -1.37 10.55
CA PRO A 95 4.22 -0.32 10.63
C PRO A 95 3.20 -0.62 11.75
N ASP A 96 2.50 0.42 12.18
CA ASP A 96 1.35 0.25 13.06
C ASP A 96 0.21 -0.46 12.31
N ILE A 97 -0.28 -1.59 12.86
CA ILE A 97 -1.31 -2.42 12.24
C ILE A 97 -2.57 -2.38 13.12
N GLY A 98 -3.63 -1.79 12.59
CA GLY A 98 -4.95 -1.73 13.21
C GLY A 98 -5.92 -2.77 12.67
N TYR A 99 -5.72 -3.23 11.43
CA TYR A 99 -6.62 -4.15 10.73
C TYR A 99 -5.87 -5.35 10.15
N LEU A 100 -6.42 -6.55 10.37
CA LEU A 100 -5.88 -7.79 9.81
C LEU A 100 -6.89 -8.37 8.81
N PHE A 101 -6.43 -8.62 7.58
CA PHE A 101 -7.26 -9.22 6.55
C PHE A 101 -6.71 -10.57 6.12
N ASN A 102 -7.38 -11.63 6.57
CA ASN A 102 -7.04 -13.02 6.27
C ASN A 102 -5.57 -13.38 6.57
N VAL A 103 -4.96 -12.71 7.55
CA VAL A 103 -3.57 -12.91 7.97
C VAL A 103 -3.46 -12.84 9.49
N GLN A 104 -2.50 -13.57 10.04
CA GLN A 104 -2.05 -13.41 11.41
C GLN A 104 -0.64 -12.83 11.36
N VAL A 105 -0.40 -11.78 12.12
CA VAL A 105 0.92 -11.19 12.27
C VAL A 105 1.37 -11.47 13.69
N ASP A 106 2.44 -12.23 13.82
CA ASP A 106 3.04 -12.48 15.13
C ASP A 106 3.79 -11.21 15.57
N ARG A 107 3.31 -10.61 16.66
CA ARG A 107 3.92 -9.42 17.25
C ARG A 107 5.01 -9.76 18.27
N GLU A 108 5.04 -11.01 18.76
CA GLU A 108 5.94 -11.44 19.83
C GLU A 108 7.28 -11.93 19.28
N GLU A 109 7.30 -12.65 18.17
CA GLU A 109 8.54 -13.17 17.57
C GLU A 109 9.35 -12.16 16.77
N GLY A 110 8.78 -10.98 16.51
CA GLY A 110 9.41 -9.89 15.76
C GLY A 110 9.50 -10.18 14.25
N SER A 111 8.80 -9.37 13.46
CA SER A 111 8.88 -9.41 12.00
C SER A 111 9.95 -8.46 11.49
N GLU A 112 10.59 -8.79 10.38
CA GLU A 112 11.47 -7.89 9.62
C GLU A 112 10.71 -7.29 8.44
N ALA A 113 10.89 -5.99 8.21
CA ALA A 113 10.16 -5.27 7.18
C ALA A 113 11.07 -4.84 6.02
N LEU A 114 10.53 -4.99 4.79
CA LEU A 114 11.04 -4.46 3.54
C LEU A 114 10.00 -3.46 3.01
N GLY A 115 10.41 -2.28 2.60
CA GLY A 115 9.50 -1.24 2.14
C GLY A 115 9.68 -0.91 0.67
N LEU A 116 8.58 -0.76 -0.04
CA LEU A 116 8.52 -0.30 -1.42
C LEU A 116 7.80 1.05 -1.48
N TYR A 117 8.49 2.08 -1.95
CA TYR A 117 8.01 3.47 -1.96
C TYR A 117 8.09 4.09 -3.34
N PRO A 118 7.19 5.00 -3.71
CA PRO A 118 7.39 5.85 -4.89
C PRO A 118 8.69 6.62 -4.79
N GLY A 119 9.49 6.61 -5.86
CA GLY A 119 10.75 7.35 -5.92
C GLY A 119 10.54 8.87 -5.72
N PRO A 120 11.58 9.63 -5.34
CA PRO A 120 11.45 11.05 -4.96
C PRO A 120 10.76 11.93 -6.00
N HIS A 121 10.94 11.61 -7.29
CA HIS A 121 10.36 12.38 -8.40
C HIS A 121 8.84 12.26 -8.53
N ILE A 122 8.26 11.16 -8.01
CA ILE A 122 6.82 10.89 -8.08
C ILE A 122 6.15 10.86 -6.70
N ALA A 123 6.92 11.04 -5.62
CA ALA A 123 6.43 10.92 -4.24
C ALA A 123 5.29 11.90 -3.92
N GLN A 124 5.31 13.13 -4.48
CA GLN A 124 4.21 14.09 -4.29
C GLN A 124 2.88 13.61 -4.89
N GLY A 125 2.93 12.79 -5.94
CA GLY A 125 1.77 12.18 -6.59
C GLY A 125 1.48 10.75 -6.15
N ALA A 126 2.02 10.28 -5.03
CA ALA A 126 1.95 8.89 -4.58
C ALA A 126 0.51 8.33 -4.48
N HIS A 127 -0.49 9.20 -4.27
CA HIS A 127 -1.92 8.86 -4.23
C HIS A 127 -2.56 8.70 -5.63
N ALA A 128 -1.86 9.13 -6.70
CA ALA A 128 -2.40 9.03 -8.05
C ALA A 128 -2.54 7.56 -8.49
N LEU A 129 -3.70 7.19 -9.03
CA LEU A 129 -4.01 5.80 -9.39
C LEU A 129 -2.95 5.12 -10.27
N PRO A 130 -2.34 5.76 -11.28
CA PRO A 130 -1.27 5.13 -12.07
C PRO A 130 -0.07 4.72 -11.20
N ILE A 131 0.35 5.58 -10.27
CA ILE A 131 1.48 5.30 -9.36
C ILE A 131 1.11 4.16 -8.41
N VAL A 132 -0.08 4.22 -7.80
CA VAL A 132 -0.58 3.16 -6.91
C VAL A 132 -0.68 1.83 -7.64
N ARG A 133 -1.21 1.81 -8.87
CA ARG A 133 -1.34 0.59 -9.67
C ARG A 133 0.02 -0.06 -9.92
N THR A 134 1.02 0.72 -10.29
CA THR A 134 2.37 0.21 -10.53
C THR A 134 3.02 -0.26 -9.21
N LEU A 135 2.91 0.52 -8.12
CA LEU A 135 3.40 0.15 -6.79
C LEU A 135 2.83 -1.21 -6.33
N LEU A 136 1.51 -1.36 -6.39
CA LEU A 136 0.85 -2.61 -5.99
C LEU A 136 1.20 -3.76 -6.94
N GLY A 137 1.39 -3.47 -8.23
CA GLY A 137 1.84 -4.44 -9.23
C GLY A 137 3.22 -5.00 -8.93
N ILE A 138 4.18 -4.13 -8.60
CA ILE A 138 5.52 -4.54 -8.14
C ILE A 138 5.39 -5.38 -6.87
N GLY A 139 4.60 -4.92 -5.88
CA GLY A 139 4.37 -5.66 -4.64
C GLY A 139 3.78 -7.05 -4.89
N ALA A 140 2.81 -7.20 -5.79
CA ALA A 140 2.23 -8.48 -6.14
C ALA A 140 3.25 -9.43 -6.80
N ALA A 141 4.10 -8.90 -7.69
CA ALA A 141 5.20 -9.65 -8.30
C ALA A 141 6.20 -10.15 -7.25
N LEU A 142 6.64 -9.27 -6.34
CA LEU A 142 7.55 -9.63 -5.24
C LEU A 142 6.95 -10.70 -4.32
N VAL A 143 5.68 -10.56 -3.94
CA VAL A 143 4.96 -11.54 -3.11
C VAL A 143 4.94 -12.93 -3.76
N ARG A 144 4.76 -13.00 -5.08
CA ARG A 144 4.75 -14.28 -5.81
C ARG A 144 6.11 -14.93 -5.88
N SER A 145 7.15 -14.13 -6.13
CA SER A 145 8.48 -14.64 -6.43
C SER A 145 9.29 -14.91 -5.17
N LEU A 146 9.13 -14.14 -4.10
CA LEU A 146 9.92 -14.30 -2.88
C LEU A 146 9.46 -15.47 -1.99
N GLY A 147 8.18 -15.84 -2.03
CA GLY A 147 7.65 -17.03 -1.32
C GLY A 147 7.71 -16.98 0.22
N SER A 148 8.52 -16.10 0.80
CA SER A 148 8.76 -15.96 2.25
C SER A 148 8.01 -14.78 2.89
N VAL A 149 7.17 -14.06 2.14
CA VAL A 149 6.38 -12.94 2.64
C VAL A 149 5.26 -13.47 3.53
N ASN A 150 5.18 -12.99 4.78
CA ASN A 150 4.16 -13.39 5.74
C ASN A 150 2.93 -12.48 5.72
N ALA A 151 3.14 -11.18 5.50
CA ALA A 151 2.07 -10.21 5.38
C ALA A 151 2.48 -9.07 4.44
N VAL A 152 1.48 -8.47 3.80
CA VAL A 152 1.61 -7.21 3.06
C VAL A 152 0.88 -6.14 3.85
N CYS A 153 1.59 -5.07 4.24
CA CYS A 153 0.99 -3.97 4.98
C CYS A 153 0.76 -2.77 4.08
N TRP A 154 -0.40 -2.16 4.23
CA TRP A 154 -0.79 -0.91 3.61
C TRP A 154 -0.92 0.19 4.68
N PRO A 155 0.13 0.99 4.92
CA PRO A 155 0.16 1.98 5.99
C PRO A 155 -0.98 3.00 5.98
N PRO A 156 -1.47 3.51 4.80
CA PRO A 156 -2.57 4.47 4.80
C PRO A 156 -3.85 3.97 5.48
N ALA A 157 -4.09 2.66 5.47
CA ALA A 157 -5.22 2.03 6.14
C ALA A 157 -4.83 1.30 7.44
N ARG A 158 -3.57 1.36 7.85
CA ARG A 158 -3.04 0.57 8.97
C ARG A 158 -3.41 -0.92 8.88
N SER A 159 -3.44 -1.45 7.66
CA SER A 159 -3.88 -2.82 7.39
C SER A 159 -2.71 -3.75 7.09
N ALA A 160 -2.89 -5.04 7.44
CA ALA A 160 -2.06 -6.15 7.00
C ALA A 160 -2.92 -7.21 6.32
N ILE A 161 -2.44 -7.72 5.20
CA ILE A 161 -3.17 -8.54 4.24
C ILE A 161 -2.42 -9.83 4.00
N ALA A 162 -3.14 -10.96 3.88
CA ALA A 162 -2.53 -12.21 3.46
C ALA A 162 -1.89 -12.09 2.07
N PRO A 163 -0.61 -12.49 1.89
CA PRO A 163 0.13 -12.25 0.64
C PRO A 163 -0.56 -12.82 -0.60
N LYS A 164 -1.06 -14.05 -0.54
CA LYS A 164 -1.77 -14.69 -1.66
C LYS A 164 -3.06 -13.95 -2.03
N PHE A 165 -3.78 -13.44 -1.03
CA PHE A 165 -5.00 -12.66 -1.26
C PHE A 165 -4.66 -11.31 -1.88
N PHE A 166 -3.66 -10.60 -1.35
CA PHE A 166 -3.15 -9.35 -1.90
C PHE A 166 -2.77 -9.50 -3.38
N ALA A 167 -1.90 -10.44 -3.71
CA ALA A 167 -1.45 -10.65 -5.09
C ALA A 167 -2.63 -10.92 -6.02
N LYS A 168 -3.55 -11.84 -5.65
CA LYS A 168 -4.71 -12.20 -6.46
C LYS A 168 -5.63 -11.01 -6.73
N THR A 169 -5.98 -10.23 -5.70
CA THR A 169 -6.92 -9.11 -5.85
C THR A 169 -6.29 -7.92 -6.58
N THR A 170 -5.01 -7.65 -6.34
CA THR A 170 -4.24 -6.63 -7.07
C THR A 170 -4.19 -6.96 -8.56
N GLU A 171 -3.84 -8.17 -8.94
CA GLU A 171 -3.77 -8.56 -10.35
C GLU A 171 -5.13 -8.54 -11.03
N SER A 172 -6.18 -8.97 -10.33
CA SER A 172 -7.54 -8.81 -10.84
C SER A 172 -7.86 -7.36 -11.16
N TRP A 173 -7.51 -6.44 -10.26
CA TRP A 173 -7.71 -5.00 -10.47
C TRP A 173 -6.87 -4.44 -11.62
N LEU A 174 -5.62 -4.85 -11.72
CA LEU A 174 -4.72 -4.40 -12.81
C LEU A 174 -5.21 -4.84 -14.20
N THR A 175 -5.97 -5.94 -14.26
CA THR A 175 -6.57 -6.47 -15.50
C THR A 175 -8.02 -6.04 -15.73
N GLY A 176 -8.50 -5.00 -15.01
CA GLY A 176 -9.83 -4.41 -15.19
C GLY A 176 -10.91 -4.91 -14.22
N GLY A 177 -10.54 -5.72 -13.23
CA GLY A 177 -11.44 -6.14 -12.16
C GLY A 177 -11.68 -5.03 -11.11
N PRO A 178 -12.43 -5.33 -10.04
CA PRO A 178 -12.78 -4.36 -9.02
C PRO A 178 -11.55 -3.91 -8.20
N PHE A 179 -11.60 -2.68 -7.70
CA PHE A 179 -10.59 -2.14 -6.77
C PHE A 179 -10.45 -3.05 -5.53
N PRO A 180 -9.24 -3.37 -5.07
CA PRO A 180 -9.00 -4.29 -3.95
C PRO A 180 -9.28 -3.61 -2.60
N ALA A 181 -10.50 -3.13 -2.38
CA ALA A 181 -10.91 -2.39 -1.19
C ALA A 181 -10.64 -3.18 0.09
N LEU A 182 -10.94 -4.48 0.11
CA LEU A 182 -10.63 -5.33 1.25
C LEU A 182 -9.11 -5.54 1.34
N GLY A 183 -8.52 -4.96 2.37
CA GLY A 183 -7.09 -4.98 2.62
C GLY A 183 -6.39 -3.64 2.35
N LEU A 184 -6.84 -2.83 1.40
CA LEU A 184 -6.36 -1.46 1.22
C LEU A 184 -7.16 -0.44 2.04
N LEU A 185 -8.25 -0.86 2.68
CA LEU A 185 -9.06 -0.06 3.59
C LEU A 185 -9.26 -0.80 4.90
N GLY A 186 -9.15 -0.07 6.01
CA GLY A 186 -9.68 -0.47 7.30
C GLY A 186 -11.18 -0.20 7.34
N ILE A 187 -11.96 -1.13 7.91
CA ILE A 187 -13.39 -0.95 8.16
C ILE A 187 -13.66 -1.25 9.61
N ARG A 188 -14.29 -0.33 10.30
CA ARG A 188 -14.70 -0.48 11.70
C ARG A 188 -16.13 0.00 11.92
N PHE A 189 -16.74 -0.50 12.98
CA PHE A 189 -18.01 0.02 13.49
C PHE A 189 -17.72 0.82 14.75
N ASP A 190 -18.24 2.04 14.81
CA ASP A 190 -18.07 2.90 16.00
C ASP A 190 -18.99 2.48 17.15
N GLY A 191 -18.90 3.20 18.29
CA GLY A 191 -19.72 2.93 19.47
C GLY A 191 -21.21 3.19 19.28
N GLN A 192 -21.60 3.88 18.21
CA GLN A 192 -23.00 4.16 17.84
C GLN A 192 -23.53 3.22 16.76
N GLY A 193 -22.69 2.34 16.25
CA GLY A 193 -23.02 1.36 15.23
C GLY A 193 -22.87 1.85 13.79
N ALA A 194 -22.32 3.03 13.55
CA ALA A 194 -21.97 3.51 12.23
C ALA A 194 -20.73 2.77 11.70
N LEU A 195 -20.69 2.49 10.39
CA LEU A 195 -19.49 1.97 9.72
C LEU A 195 -18.61 3.15 9.31
N CYS A 196 -17.32 3.06 9.63
CA CYS A 196 -16.30 4.02 9.24
C CYS A 196 -15.19 3.33 8.47
N SER A 197 -14.69 3.96 7.40
CA SER A 197 -13.47 3.53 6.73
C SER A 197 -12.22 4.18 7.35
N GLU A 198 -11.05 3.61 7.06
CA GLU A 198 -9.73 4.19 7.32
C GLU A 198 -8.83 3.91 6.11
N GLY A 199 -8.17 4.95 5.60
CA GLY A 199 -7.27 4.88 4.43
C GLY A 199 -7.95 5.14 3.09
N LEU A 200 -9.26 5.36 3.04
CA LEU A 200 -9.95 5.77 1.81
C LEU A 200 -9.53 7.19 1.40
N ASN A 201 -9.27 8.06 2.37
CA ASN A 201 -8.81 9.42 2.14
C ASN A 201 -7.52 9.49 1.31
N PHE A 202 -6.68 8.47 1.35
CA PHE A 202 -5.49 8.36 0.50
C PHE A 202 -5.84 8.38 -0.99
N PHE A 203 -6.98 7.82 -1.39
CA PHE A 203 -7.43 7.71 -2.77
C PHE A 203 -8.44 8.80 -3.17
N THR A 204 -9.20 9.33 -2.21
CA THR A 204 -10.40 10.11 -2.48
C THR A 204 -10.52 11.41 -1.68
N ASP A 205 -9.53 11.76 -0.84
CA ASP A 205 -9.51 12.90 0.08
C ASP A 205 -10.65 12.90 1.12
N CYS A 206 -11.34 11.76 1.32
CA CYS A 206 -12.35 11.61 2.36
C CYS A 206 -12.44 10.16 2.84
N GLU A 207 -12.88 9.98 4.07
CA GLU A 207 -13.28 8.69 4.60
C GLU A 207 -14.78 8.47 4.44
N LEU A 208 -15.21 7.20 4.45
CA LEU A 208 -16.60 6.81 4.37
C LEU A 208 -17.21 6.69 5.78
N TRP A 209 -18.43 7.22 5.94
CA TRP A 209 -19.25 7.03 7.13
C TRP A 209 -20.65 6.59 6.71
N LEU A 210 -21.10 5.40 7.15
CA LEU A 210 -22.44 4.89 6.92
C LEU A 210 -23.28 5.04 8.19
N ASP A 211 -24.49 5.56 8.01
CA ASP A 211 -25.48 5.70 9.07
C ASP A 211 -25.77 4.36 9.78
N PRO A 212 -25.93 4.34 11.11
CA PRO A 212 -26.24 3.14 11.86
C PRO A 212 -27.49 2.38 11.36
N ALA A 213 -28.46 3.09 10.76
CA ALA A 213 -29.65 2.46 10.19
C ALA A 213 -29.32 1.51 9.04
N LEU A 214 -28.22 1.77 8.28
CA LEU A 214 -27.69 0.92 7.23
C LEU A 214 -26.80 -0.20 7.75
N CYS A 215 -26.44 -0.15 9.05
CA CYS A 215 -25.42 -1.02 9.65
C CYS A 215 -25.99 -2.10 10.56
N ARG A 216 -27.31 -2.33 10.54
CA ARG A 216 -27.97 -3.38 11.34
C ARG A 216 -27.42 -4.78 11.05
N ASP A 217 -27.18 -5.08 9.77
CA ASP A 217 -26.41 -6.23 9.32
C ASP A 217 -25.01 -5.78 8.93
N ARG A 218 -24.01 -6.10 9.74
CA ARG A 218 -22.61 -5.70 9.53
C ARG A 218 -22.03 -6.23 8.22
N THR A 219 -22.45 -7.44 7.80
CA THR A 219 -21.98 -8.03 6.55
C THR A 219 -22.54 -7.29 5.35
N ALA A 220 -23.84 -6.98 5.36
CA ALA A 220 -24.50 -6.19 4.33
C ALA A 220 -23.90 -4.76 4.26
N ALA A 221 -23.71 -4.11 5.42
CA ALA A 221 -23.09 -2.79 5.51
C ALA A 221 -21.66 -2.78 4.94
N THR A 222 -20.85 -3.80 5.23
CA THR A 222 -19.49 -3.92 4.67
C THR A 222 -19.52 -4.09 3.15
N ARG A 223 -20.43 -4.90 2.62
CA ARG A 223 -20.61 -5.06 1.17
C ARG A 223 -21.05 -3.76 0.51
N LEU A 224 -21.97 -3.03 1.14
CA LEU A 224 -22.42 -1.73 0.68
C LEU A 224 -21.26 -0.72 0.66
N ALA A 225 -20.46 -0.64 1.75
CA ALA A 225 -19.30 0.23 1.82
C ALA A 225 -18.30 -0.09 0.69
N VAL A 226 -17.96 -1.36 0.49
CA VAL A 226 -17.05 -1.78 -0.60
C VAL A 226 -17.61 -1.37 -1.97
N ARG A 227 -18.91 -1.50 -2.21
CA ARG A 227 -19.53 -1.09 -3.45
C ARG A 227 -19.43 0.41 -3.67
N VAL A 228 -19.78 1.22 -2.66
CA VAL A 228 -19.65 2.68 -2.75
C VAL A 228 -18.18 3.08 -3.02
N VAL A 229 -17.23 2.42 -2.38
CA VAL A 229 -15.80 2.66 -2.65
C VAL A 229 -15.44 2.38 -4.11
N GLN A 230 -15.96 1.31 -4.73
CA GLN A 230 -15.72 1.02 -6.15
C GLN A 230 -16.14 2.20 -7.05
N GLU A 231 -17.31 2.77 -6.77
CA GLU A 231 -17.81 3.93 -7.51
C GLU A 231 -16.99 5.20 -7.23
N LEU A 232 -16.57 5.42 -5.98
CA LEU A 232 -15.75 6.57 -5.60
C LEU A 232 -14.37 6.56 -6.27
N ILE A 233 -13.73 5.41 -6.40
CA ILE A 233 -12.43 5.27 -7.07
C ILE A 233 -12.58 5.48 -8.59
N GLY A 234 -13.71 5.10 -9.18
CA GLY A 234 -13.99 5.23 -10.62
C GLY A 234 -14.54 6.60 -11.02
N PHE A 235 -15.28 7.25 -10.13
CA PHE A 235 -16.01 8.49 -10.40
C PHE A 235 -15.86 9.48 -9.24
N ASP A 236 -15.79 10.77 -9.56
CA ASP A 236 -15.70 11.85 -8.56
C ASP A 236 -17.11 12.19 -8.00
N LEU A 237 -17.65 11.36 -7.12
CA LEU A 237 -18.93 11.58 -6.42
C LEU A 237 -18.84 12.62 -5.28
N ARG A 238 -17.68 13.19 -5.02
CA ARG A 238 -17.38 14.02 -3.84
C ARG A 238 -17.82 15.48 -3.95
N LYS A 239 -18.23 15.94 -5.13
CA LYS A 239 -18.41 17.40 -5.39
C LYS A 239 -19.69 17.96 -4.82
N SER A 240 -20.75 17.18 -4.75
CA SER A 240 -22.07 17.60 -4.25
C SER A 240 -22.85 16.42 -3.68
N ALA A 241 -23.85 16.71 -2.85
CA ALA A 241 -24.79 15.69 -2.43
C ALA A 241 -25.46 15.05 -3.65
N CYS A 242 -25.55 13.73 -3.66
CA CYS A 242 -26.16 12.98 -4.75
C CYS A 242 -26.90 11.75 -4.20
N GLU A 243 -27.73 11.16 -5.06
CA GLU A 243 -28.38 9.88 -4.78
C GLU A 243 -27.62 8.76 -5.46
N PHE A 244 -27.53 7.64 -4.79
CA PHE A 244 -26.91 6.42 -5.27
C PHE A 244 -27.94 5.28 -5.14
N ALA A 245 -28.23 4.62 -6.25
CA ALA A 245 -29.13 3.45 -6.25
C ALA A 245 -28.29 2.17 -6.13
N THR A 246 -28.62 1.34 -5.15
CA THR A 246 -28.06 0.00 -5.01
C THR A 246 -28.72 -0.98 -6.00
N GLU A 247 -28.15 -2.18 -6.17
CA GLU A 247 -28.67 -3.20 -7.10
C GLU A 247 -30.08 -3.67 -6.77
N ASP A 248 -30.45 -3.66 -5.48
CA ASP A 248 -31.78 -4.03 -4.99
C ASP A 248 -32.78 -2.86 -5.10
N GLY A 249 -32.38 -1.73 -5.67
CA GLY A 249 -33.20 -0.55 -5.86
C GLY A 249 -33.30 0.36 -4.63
N THR A 250 -32.56 0.09 -3.55
CA THR A 250 -32.51 0.99 -2.40
C THR A 250 -31.80 2.29 -2.81
N ILE A 251 -32.43 3.42 -2.52
CA ILE A 251 -31.83 4.74 -2.77
C ILE A 251 -31.12 5.20 -1.51
N LEU A 252 -29.89 5.68 -1.68
CA LEU A 252 -29.04 6.22 -0.63
C LEU A 252 -28.73 7.68 -0.93
N LYS A 253 -28.61 8.49 0.12
CA LYS A 253 -28.12 9.86 0.03
C LYS A 253 -26.64 9.89 0.41
N LEU A 254 -25.82 10.46 -0.47
CA LEU A 254 -24.39 10.69 -0.28
C LEU A 254 -24.19 12.18 -0.03
N GLU A 255 -23.73 12.53 1.15
CA GLU A 255 -23.53 13.91 1.59
C GLU A 255 -22.05 14.15 1.96
N PRO A 256 -21.30 14.95 1.17
CA PRO A 256 -19.94 15.33 1.51
C PRO A 256 -19.90 16.24 2.75
N ASP A 257 -19.22 15.81 3.80
CA ASP A 257 -18.91 16.59 4.98
C ASP A 257 -17.42 17.01 4.91
N ARG A 258 -17.15 18.07 4.13
CA ARG A 258 -15.79 18.53 3.88
C ARG A 258 -15.00 18.92 5.13
N PRO A 259 -15.60 19.65 6.10
CA PRO A 259 -14.90 19.98 7.33
C PRO A 259 -14.45 18.78 8.13
N ALA A 260 -15.22 17.66 8.09
CA ALA A 260 -14.88 16.43 8.76
C ALA A 260 -14.02 15.48 7.90
N GLY A 261 -13.81 15.78 6.60
CA GLY A 261 -13.14 14.86 5.67
C GLY A 261 -13.92 13.56 5.44
N LEU A 262 -15.26 13.62 5.47
CA LEU A 262 -16.13 12.44 5.37
C LEU A 262 -17.07 12.52 4.16
N LEU A 263 -17.38 11.38 3.60
CA LEU A 263 -18.58 11.16 2.80
C LEU A 263 -19.58 10.39 3.65
N ARG A 264 -20.68 11.05 4.02
CA ARG A 264 -21.74 10.48 4.84
C ARG A 264 -22.80 9.84 3.96
N ILE A 265 -23.23 8.64 4.33
CA ILE A 265 -24.24 7.88 3.59
C ILE A 265 -25.43 7.58 4.50
N PHE A 266 -26.60 8.00 4.03
CA PHE A 266 -27.86 7.85 4.72
C PHE A 266 -28.86 7.04 3.88
N PRO A 267 -29.85 6.36 4.47
CA PRO A 267 -31.01 5.91 3.75
C PRO A 267 -31.77 7.14 3.19
N ALA A 268 -32.34 7.02 1.98
CA ALA A 268 -33.12 8.10 1.36
C ALA A 268 -34.49 8.30 2.02
#